data_ea797401118eecd514b12a38d9605754
#
_entry.id   ea797401118eecd514b12a38d9605754
#
_cell.length_a   1.000
_cell.length_b   1.000
_cell.length_c   1.000
_cell.angle_alpha   90.00
_cell.angle_beta   90.00
_cell.angle_gamma   90.00
#
_symmetry.space_group_name_H-M   'P 1'
#
loop_
_entity.id
_entity.type
_entity.pdbx_description
1 polymer ?
#
loop_
_entity_poly.entity_id
_entity_poly.type
_entity_poly.pdbx_seq_one_letter_code
_entity_poly.pdbx_strand_id
1 'polypeptide(L)'
;MNYIGDIKAQQIYDLLLDQKLSGKIEEAMIGLTWTYAQVNQQIGLSMSLGQQTRTLPWPGSLRGREAKSVAEWITSWNSHEANLAMATINSALSANNLIFDKTLPITSNAPGNLSVFEYFLPRFRNKRVVVVGRYPGLDAYADKCELSVIERMPGENDLPDTSAEFLIPQADWVFLTATSIPNKTFPRLAELAQDTNLVLMGPTVPWLCELSEFGVDFLAGVKVTDTERVKQTIAEGGGTRIFETGVEYHIADIGKTEMNWYQTAISDLVARRESLKKDMDLWYANLNKGRYPNYHELQNIDHELSVFDSRFKRLWDARSNFDIAV
;
A
#
# COMPACT_ATOMS: atom_id res chain seq x y z
N MET A 1 2.30 12.70 14.55
CA MET A 1 1.70 12.05 13.36
C MET A 1 0.22 12.36 13.37
N ASN A 2 -0.29 13.07 12.37
CA ASN A 2 -1.73 13.32 12.20
C ASN A 2 -2.30 12.16 11.40
N TYR A 3 -2.70 11.08 12.04
CA TYR A 3 -3.26 9.88 11.40
C TYR A 3 -4.70 10.04 10.90
N ILE A 4 -5.29 11.24 10.97
CA ILE A 4 -6.66 11.49 10.51
C ILE A 4 -6.71 12.90 9.90
N GLY A 5 -6.13 13.02 8.72
CA GLY A 5 -6.31 14.20 7.88
C GLY A 5 -6.68 13.74 6.48
N ASP A 6 -7.44 14.54 5.75
CA ASP A 6 -7.68 14.31 4.33
C ASP A 6 -6.36 13.99 3.63
N ILE A 7 -6.25 12.82 2.98
CA ILE A 7 -5.08 12.44 2.21
C ILE A 7 -4.99 13.38 1.01
N LYS A 8 -4.09 14.36 1.09
CA LYS A 8 -3.85 15.24 -0.06
C LYS A 8 -3.15 14.44 -1.15
N ALA A 9 -3.68 14.51 -2.36
CA ALA A 9 -3.19 13.75 -3.51
C ALA A 9 -1.69 13.91 -3.77
N GLN A 10 -1.10 15.04 -3.40
CA GLN A 10 0.33 15.32 -3.58
C GLN A 10 1.23 14.61 -2.57
N GLN A 11 0.75 14.31 -1.36
CA GLN A 11 1.58 13.82 -0.24
C GLN A 11 2.33 12.52 -0.56
N ILE A 12 1.73 11.60 -1.31
CA ILE A 12 2.42 10.35 -1.70
C ILE A 12 3.61 10.64 -2.62
N TYR A 13 3.51 11.63 -3.52
CA TYR A 13 4.60 11.98 -4.44
C TYR A 13 5.70 12.74 -3.71
N ASP A 14 5.34 13.61 -2.77
CA ASP A 14 6.29 14.29 -1.89
C ASP A 14 7.06 13.26 -1.06
N LEU A 15 6.38 12.29 -0.43
CA LEU A 15 7.00 11.19 0.29
C LEU A 15 8.03 10.43 -0.58
N LEU A 16 7.66 10.09 -1.82
CA LEU A 16 8.54 9.36 -2.74
C LEU A 16 9.77 10.19 -3.14
N LEU A 17 9.60 11.50 -3.35
CA LEU A 17 10.66 12.40 -3.78
C LEU A 17 11.57 12.88 -2.65
N ASP A 18 11.10 12.85 -1.41
CA ASP A 18 11.87 13.17 -0.21
C ASP A 18 12.85 12.04 0.18
N GLN A 19 12.72 10.86 -0.45
CA GLN A 19 13.64 9.77 -0.23
C GLN A 19 15.03 10.06 -0.79
N LYS A 20 16.05 9.42 -0.21
CA LYS A 20 17.44 9.51 -0.70
C LYS A 20 17.61 8.72 -2.01
N LEU A 21 17.24 9.33 -3.11
CA LEU A 21 17.30 8.75 -4.46
C LEU A 21 18.64 9.10 -5.12
N SER A 22 19.71 8.42 -4.72
CA SER A 22 21.07 8.66 -5.23
C SER A 22 21.47 7.66 -6.33
N GLY A 23 22.32 8.09 -7.24
CA GLY A 23 22.88 7.27 -8.31
C GLY A 23 22.44 7.75 -9.69
N LYS A 24 22.89 7.03 -10.71
CA LYS A 24 22.60 7.33 -12.13
C LYS A 24 21.88 6.15 -12.76
N ILE A 25 21.03 6.44 -13.73
CA ILE A 25 20.42 5.41 -14.58
C ILE A 25 21.54 4.69 -15.36
N GLU A 26 21.71 3.41 -15.10
CA GLU A 26 22.64 2.54 -15.84
C GLU A 26 21.96 1.95 -17.07
N GLU A 27 20.72 1.53 -16.89
CA GLU A 27 19.86 0.95 -17.93
C GLU A 27 18.39 1.18 -17.61
N ALA A 28 17.55 1.28 -18.63
CA ALA A 28 16.11 1.32 -18.48
C ALA A 28 15.43 0.73 -19.71
N MET A 29 14.28 0.08 -19.49
CA MET A 29 13.46 -0.48 -20.55
C MET A 29 11.98 -0.31 -20.25
N ILE A 30 11.22 0.11 -21.25
CA ILE A 30 9.76 0.09 -21.23
C ILE A 30 9.33 -1.13 -22.02
N GLY A 31 8.98 -2.19 -21.32
CA GLY A 31 8.47 -3.42 -21.93
C GLY A 31 6.95 -3.41 -22.06
N LEU A 32 6.41 -4.46 -22.65
CA LEU A 32 4.96 -4.60 -22.87
C LEU A 32 4.15 -4.58 -21.58
N THR A 33 4.59 -5.33 -20.56
CA THR A 33 3.91 -5.45 -19.26
C THR A 33 4.66 -4.77 -18.15
N TRP A 34 6.00 -4.81 -18.19
CA TRP A 34 6.85 -4.28 -17.13
C TRP A 34 7.83 -3.26 -17.67
N THR A 35 8.01 -2.19 -16.92
CA THR A 35 9.08 -1.21 -17.07
C THR A 35 10.10 -1.45 -15.98
N TYR A 36 11.39 -1.42 -16.31
CA TYR A 36 12.44 -1.41 -15.29
C TYR A 36 13.41 -0.24 -15.45
N ALA A 37 14.04 0.12 -14.36
CA ALA A 37 15.23 0.94 -14.32
C ALA A 37 16.30 0.26 -13.46
N GLN A 38 17.56 0.45 -13.85
CA GLN A 38 18.72 -0.01 -13.08
C GLN A 38 19.50 1.19 -12.56
N VAL A 39 19.70 1.24 -11.23
CA VAL A 39 20.47 2.27 -10.52
C VAL A 39 21.30 1.56 -9.46
N ASN A 40 22.62 1.86 -9.37
CA ASN A 40 23.53 1.23 -8.40
C ASN A 40 23.45 -0.31 -8.44
N GLN A 41 23.37 -0.89 -9.63
CA GLN A 41 23.26 -2.33 -9.89
C GLN A 41 21.96 -2.98 -9.36
N GLN A 42 21.05 -2.21 -8.80
CA GLN A 42 19.73 -2.68 -8.38
C GLN A 42 18.70 -2.49 -9.48
N ILE A 43 17.73 -3.40 -9.58
CA ILE A 43 16.61 -3.28 -10.50
C ILE A 43 15.36 -2.91 -9.73
N GLY A 44 14.68 -1.85 -10.19
CA GLY A 44 13.33 -1.49 -9.78
C GLY A 44 12.35 -1.73 -10.90
N LEU A 45 11.16 -2.18 -10.54
CA LEU A 45 10.09 -2.53 -11.48
C LEU A 45 8.89 -1.60 -11.31
N SER A 46 8.17 -1.38 -12.41
CA SER A 46 6.84 -0.80 -12.45
C SER A 46 6.02 -1.44 -13.56
N MET A 47 4.72 -1.62 -13.36
CA MET A 47 3.85 -2.15 -14.39
C MET A 47 3.60 -1.10 -15.47
N SER A 48 3.83 -1.45 -16.74
CA SER A 48 3.55 -0.57 -17.88
C SER A 48 2.05 -0.31 -18.01
N LEU A 49 1.65 0.98 -18.12
CA LEU A 49 0.23 1.37 -18.11
C LEU A 49 -0.48 1.18 -19.46
N GLY A 50 0.20 0.58 -20.44
CA GLY A 50 -0.42 0.16 -21.71
C GLY A 50 -0.90 1.29 -22.62
N GLN A 51 -0.56 2.56 -22.35
CA GLN A 51 -0.95 3.67 -23.20
C GLN A 51 -0.13 3.67 -24.49
N GLN A 52 -0.82 3.82 -25.60
CA GLN A 52 -0.14 3.92 -26.89
C GLN A 52 0.51 5.30 -27.05
N THR A 53 1.76 5.31 -27.50
CA THR A 53 2.45 6.52 -27.92
C THR A 53 3.31 6.23 -29.15
N ARG A 54 3.52 7.23 -30.00
CA ARG A 54 4.40 7.13 -31.17
C ARG A 54 5.76 7.76 -30.89
N THR A 55 5.80 8.78 -30.05
CA THR A 55 7.00 9.55 -29.79
C THR A 55 7.08 9.95 -28.33
N LEU A 56 8.25 9.70 -27.74
CA LEU A 56 8.66 10.24 -26.45
C LEU A 56 9.82 11.19 -26.70
N PRO A 57 9.95 12.32 -25.97
CA PRO A 57 10.99 13.32 -26.25
C PRO A 57 12.38 12.94 -25.72
N TRP A 58 12.48 11.92 -24.85
CA TRP A 58 13.70 11.59 -24.10
C TRP A 58 14.40 10.26 -24.46
N PRO A 59 13.92 9.38 -25.38
CA PRO A 59 14.65 8.15 -25.74
C PRO A 59 16.10 8.43 -26.15
N GLY A 60 17.01 7.57 -25.67
CA GLY A 60 18.45 7.72 -25.90
C GLY A 60 19.16 8.67 -24.92
N SER A 61 18.44 9.35 -24.00
CA SER A 61 19.00 10.31 -23.05
C SER A 61 18.98 9.86 -21.58
N LEU A 62 18.52 8.64 -21.29
CA LEU A 62 18.32 8.18 -19.93
C LEU A 62 19.61 7.72 -19.26
N ARG A 63 20.45 6.97 -19.98
CA ARG A 63 21.70 6.44 -19.42
C ARG A 63 22.61 7.54 -18.96
N GLY A 64 23.07 7.45 -17.71
CA GLY A 64 23.92 8.45 -17.07
C GLY A 64 23.17 9.64 -16.45
N ARG A 65 21.84 9.74 -16.62
CA ARG A 65 21.02 10.76 -15.96
C ARG A 65 20.90 10.47 -14.48
N GLU A 66 20.87 11.49 -13.65
CA GLU A 66 20.68 11.36 -12.20
C GLU A 66 19.32 10.70 -11.89
N ALA A 67 19.30 9.70 -11.03
CA ALA A 67 18.09 8.98 -10.64
C ALA A 67 17.01 9.93 -10.09
N LYS A 68 17.42 10.90 -9.25
CA LYS A 68 16.50 11.91 -8.71
C LYS A 68 15.78 12.70 -9.81
N SER A 69 16.47 13.10 -10.88
CA SER A 69 15.86 13.87 -11.97
C SER A 69 14.85 13.06 -12.79
N VAL A 70 15.01 11.73 -12.86
CA VAL A 70 14.02 10.84 -13.49
C VAL A 70 12.89 10.54 -12.53
N ALA A 71 13.16 10.39 -11.24
CA ALA A 71 12.16 10.18 -10.21
C ALA A 71 11.14 11.34 -10.12
N GLU A 72 11.56 12.58 -10.38
CA GLU A 72 10.66 13.75 -10.45
C GLU A 72 9.52 13.58 -11.47
N TRP A 73 9.70 12.74 -12.48
CA TRP A 73 8.65 12.42 -13.44
C TRP A 73 7.49 11.61 -12.84
N ILE A 74 7.60 11.17 -11.59
CA ILE A 74 6.48 10.50 -10.91
C ILE A 74 5.25 11.41 -10.83
N THR A 75 5.40 12.71 -10.87
CA THR A 75 4.30 13.69 -10.89
C THR A 75 3.75 13.95 -12.30
N SER A 76 4.44 13.50 -13.35
CA SER A 76 3.98 13.67 -14.74
C SER A 76 2.65 12.96 -15.00
N TRP A 77 1.80 13.58 -15.83
CA TRP A 77 0.60 12.97 -16.37
C TRP A 77 0.87 12.06 -17.58
N ASN A 78 2.09 12.07 -18.12
CA ASN A 78 2.52 11.09 -19.10
C ASN A 78 2.79 9.75 -18.40
N SER A 79 2.02 8.72 -18.74
CA SER A 79 2.11 7.42 -18.09
C SER A 79 3.48 6.74 -18.24
N HIS A 80 4.16 6.93 -19.37
CA HIS A 80 5.50 6.36 -19.58
C HIS A 80 6.55 7.03 -18.70
N GLU A 81 6.43 8.35 -18.49
CA GLU A 81 7.30 9.09 -17.57
C GLU A 81 7.03 8.68 -16.12
N ALA A 82 5.77 8.65 -15.70
CA ALA A 82 5.40 8.24 -14.35
C ALA A 82 5.81 6.79 -14.04
N ASN A 83 5.67 5.89 -15.02
CA ASN A 83 6.11 4.49 -14.88
C ASN A 83 7.62 4.35 -14.76
N LEU A 84 8.37 5.04 -15.62
CA LEU A 84 9.82 5.01 -15.58
C LEU A 84 10.34 5.63 -14.27
N ALA A 85 9.72 6.72 -13.82
CA ALA A 85 10.01 7.32 -12.53
C ALA A 85 9.78 6.35 -11.37
N MET A 86 8.65 5.62 -11.39
CA MET A 86 8.35 4.64 -10.34
C MET A 86 9.35 3.49 -10.33
N ALA A 87 9.74 2.96 -11.49
CA ALA A 87 10.78 1.95 -11.61
C ALA A 87 12.14 2.48 -11.10
N THR A 88 12.47 3.74 -11.40
CA THR A 88 13.70 4.40 -10.93
C THR A 88 13.70 4.58 -9.41
N ILE A 89 12.58 5.00 -8.82
CA ILE A 89 12.40 5.12 -7.37
C ILE A 89 12.60 3.75 -6.71
N ASN A 90 11.94 2.71 -7.20
CA ASN A 90 12.05 1.36 -6.66
C ASN A 90 13.49 0.83 -6.74
N SER A 91 14.21 1.11 -7.82
CA SER A 91 15.62 0.76 -7.96
C SER A 91 16.51 1.48 -6.96
N ALA A 92 16.37 2.80 -6.84
CA ALA A 92 17.17 3.63 -5.94
C ALA A 92 16.90 3.32 -4.45
N LEU A 93 15.65 2.99 -4.10
CA LEU A 93 15.26 2.56 -2.75
C LEU A 93 15.88 1.21 -2.40
N SER A 94 15.95 0.25 -3.32
CA SER A 94 16.45 -1.10 -3.06
C SER A 94 17.91 -1.12 -2.59
N ALA A 95 18.71 -0.13 -2.97
CA ALA A 95 20.13 -0.09 -2.63
C ALA A 95 20.43 0.17 -1.15
N ASN A 96 19.49 0.76 -0.37
CA ASN A 96 19.73 1.19 1.01
C ASN A 96 18.53 0.94 1.94
N ASN A 97 17.68 -0.01 1.63
CA ASN A 97 16.39 -0.14 2.29
C ASN A 97 16.42 -1.09 3.48
N LEU A 98 16.31 -0.52 4.70
CA LEU A 98 16.26 -1.27 5.96
C LEU A 98 15.01 -2.18 6.11
N ILE A 99 13.91 -1.88 5.39
CA ILE A 99 12.75 -2.76 5.37
C ILE A 99 13.07 -4.05 4.62
N PHE A 100 13.83 -3.98 3.55
CA PHE A 100 14.13 -5.11 2.69
C PHE A 100 14.69 -6.30 3.49
N ASP A 101 15.50 -6.03 4.51
CA ASP A 101 16.10 -7.04 5.38
C ASP A 101 15.10 -7.64 6.39
N LYS A 102 13.97 -6.97 6.61
CA LYS A 102 12.93 -7.39 7.56
C LYS A 102 11.71 -8.02 6.89
N THR A 103 11.70 -8.11 5.57
CA THR A 103 10.60 -8.73 4.83
C THR A 103 10.67 -10.25 4.93
N LEU A 104 9.49 -10.89 4.92
CA LEU A 104 9.38 -12.34 4.88
C LEU A 104 9.05 -12.80 3.45
N PRO A 105 9.78 -13.79 2.91
CA PRO A 105 9.43 -14.38 1.62
C PRO A 105 8.07 -15.09 1.72
N ILE A 106 7.26 -15.01 0.66
CA ILE A 106 6.04 -15.79 0.57
C ILE A 106 6.35 -17.16 -0.01
N THR A 107 6.17 -18.20 0.81
CA THR A 107 6.18 -19.58 0.34
C THR A 107 4.75 -20.01 0.05
N SER A 108 4.42 -20.31 -1.21
CA SER A 108 3.08 -20.70 -1.64
C SER A 108 3.15 -21.74 -2.74
N ASN A 109 2.16 -22.66 -2.75
CA ASN A 109 1.95 -23.61 -3.85
C ASN A 109 1.10 -23.01 -4.99
N ALA A 110 0.55 -21.81 -4.80
CA ALA A 110 -0.19 -21.11 -5.84
C ALA A 110 0.76 -20.54 -6.92
N PRO A 111 0.26 -20.26 -8.14
CA PRO A 111 1.01 -19.51 -9.13
C PRO A 111 1.56 -18.20 -8.54
N GLY A 112 2.77 -17.80 -8.92
CA GLY A 112 3.48 -16.69 -8.29
C GLY A 112 2.67 -15.38 -8.20
N ASN A 113 1.88 -15.06 -9.23
CA ASN A 113 0.99 -13.89 -9.22
C ASN A 113 -0.18 -13.98 -8.23
N LEU A 114 -0.50 -15.15 -7.69
CA LEU A 114 -1.56 -15.41 -6.71
C LEU A 114 -1.03 -15.69 -5.30
N SER A 115 0.28 -15.78 -5.12
CA SER A 115 0.91 -16.16 -3.84
C SER A 115 0.53 -15.22 -2.69
N VAL A 116 0.31 -13.93 -2.97
CA VAL A 116 -0.14 -12.95 -1.96
C VAL A 116 -1.53 -13.30 -1.46
N PHE A 117 -2.46 -13.64 -2.35
CA PHE A 117 -3.83 -14.02 -1.95
C PHE A 117 -3.83 -15.31 -1.14
N GLU A 118 -3.03 -16.29 -1.52
CA GLU A 118 -2.90 -17.55 -0.76
C GLU A 118 -2.36 -17.30 0.64
N TYR A 119 -1.34 -16.44 0.78
CA TYR A 119 -0.77 -16.05 2.07
C TYR A 119 -1.80 -15.40 3.00
N PHE A 120 -2.66 -14.53 2.46
CA PHE A 120 -3.68 -13.84 3.26
C PHE A 120 -5.00 -14.60 3.37
N LEU A 121 -5.22 -15.68 2.60
CA LEU A 121 -6.48 -16.43 2.56
C LEU A 121 -7.05 -16.81 3.94
N PRO A 122 -6.25 -17.31 4.91
CA PRO A 122 -6.78 -17.66 6.23
C PRO A 122 -7.45 -16.47 6.96
N ARG A 123 -7.06 -15.22 6.63
CA ARG A 123 -7.54 -13.99 7.27
C ARG A 123 -8.75 -13.39 6.59
N PHE A 124 -8.83 -13.51 5.27
CA PHE A 124 -9.96 -12.94 4.51
C PHE A 124 -11.03 -13.95 4.12
N ARG A 125 -10.90 -15.23 4.50
CA ARG A 125 -11.94 -16.23 4.25
C ARG A 125 -13.27 -15.79 4.84
N ASN A 126 -14.36 -15.90 4.04
CA ASN A 126 -15.72 -15.47 4.39
C ASN A 126 -15.84 -13.96 4.73
N LYS A 127 -14.94 -13.14 4.22
CA LYS A 127 -14.93 -11.68 4.37
C LYS A 127 -15.27 -11.00 3.05
N ARG A 128 -15.63 -9.73 3.11
CA ARG A 128 -15.80 -8.87 1.94
C ARG A 128 -14.41 -8.42 1.48
N VAL A 129 -14.03 -8.85 0.30
CA VAL A 129 -12.70 -8.61 -0.27
C VAL A 129 -12.82 -7.81 -1.56
N VAL A 130 -12.19 -6.68 -1.61
CA VAL A 130 -12.06 -5.87 -2.83
C VAL A 130 -10.63 -5.97 -3.34
N VAL A 131 -10.48 -6.31 -4.62
CA VAL A 131 -9.20 -6.32 -5.32
C VAL A 131 -9.22 -5.23 -6.38
N VAL A 132 -8.30 -4.28 -6.30
CA VAL A 132 -8.11 -3.24 -7.33
C VAL A 132 -6.97 -3.65 -8.24
N GLY A 133 -7.31 -3.93 -9.50
CA GLY A 133 -6.42 -4.52 -10.50
C GLY A 133 -6.68 -6.02 -10.67
N ARG A 134 -6.83 -6.47 -11.93
CA ARG A 134 -7.10 -7.88 -12.24
C ARG A 134 -5.83 -8.71 -12.19
N TYR A 135 -5.85 -9.80 -11.45
CA TYR A 135 -4.80 -10.81 -11.40
C TYR A 135 -5.31 -12.10 -12.07
N PRO A 136 -4.59 -12.64 -13.06
CA PRO A 136 -4.98 -13.89 -13.72
C PRO A 136 -5.19 -15.03 -12.72
N GLY A 137 -6.34 -15.71 -12.79
CA GLY A 137 -6.70 -16.82 -11.91
C GLY A 137 -7.36 -16.41 -10.58
N LEU A 138 -7.63 -15.12 -10.35
CA LEU A 138 -8.23 -14.61 -9.11
C LEU A 138 -9.63 -15.20 -8.84
N ASP A 139 -10.37 -15.60 -9.89
CA ASP A 139 -11.70 -16.22 -9.75
C ASP A 139 -11.70 -17.49 -8.90
N ALA A 140 -10.54 -18.13 -8.70
CA ALA A 140 -10.39 -19.28 -7.79
C ALA A 140 -10.64 -18.95 -6.31
N TYR A 141 -10.81 -17.68 -5.97
CA TYR A 141 -11.11 -17.21 -4.61
C TYR A 141 -12.58 -16.79 -4.42
N ALA A 142 -13.40 -16.80 -5.48
CA ALA A 142 -14.79 -16.35 -5.42
C ALA A 142 -15.69 -17.22 -4.51
N ASP A 143 -15.34 -18.50 -4.31
CA ASP A 143 -16.01 -19.41 -3.39
C ASP A 143 -15.47 -19.34 -1.95
N LYS A 144 -14.41 -18.59 -1.71
CA LYS A 144 -13.71 -18.51 -0.42
C LYS A 144 -14.01 -17.23 0.35
N CYS A 145 -14.47 -16.17 -0.36
CA CYS A 145 -14.81 -14.87 0.21
C CYS A 145 -15.84 -14.16 -0.68
N GLU A 146 -16.43 -13.07 -0.21
CA GLU A 146 -17.24 -12.17 -1.03
C GLU A 146 -16.32 -11.28 -1.85
N LEU A 147 -15.91 -11.78 -3.04
CA LEU A 147 -14.90 -11.16 -3.88
C LEU A 147 -15.53 -10.15 -4.85
N SER A 148 -14.99 -8.95 -4.85
CA SER A 148 -15.24 -7.92 -5.88
C SER A 148 -13.92 -7.50 -6.51
N VAL A 149 -13.84 -7.53 -7.83
CA VAL A 149 -12.66 -7.10 -8.59
C VAL A 149 -12.97 -5.81 -9.33
N ILE A 150 -12.15 -4.80 -9.11
CA ILE A 150 -12.28 -3.47 -9.73
C ILE A 150 -11.15 -3.30 -10.74
N GLU A 151 -11.51 -3.04 -11.99
CA GLU A 151 -10.53 -2.88 -13.06
C GLU A 151 -10.89 -1.67 -13.94
N ARG A 152 -9.87 -0.97 -14.44
CA ARG A 152 -10.05 0.19 -15.32
C ARG A 152 -10.57 -0.19 -16.71
N MET A 153 -10.13 -1.34 -17.21
CA MET A 153 -10.65 -1.98 -18.41
C MET A 153 -11.29 -3.31 -18.01
N PRO A 154 -12.52 -3.28 -17.48
CA PRO A 154 -13.14 -4.45 -16.86
C PRO A 154 -13.42 -5.55 -17.87
N GLY A 155 -13.11 -6.78 -17.49
CA GLY A 155 -13.57 -7.99 -18.15
C GLY A 155 -15.00 -8.36 -17.72
N GLU A 156 -15.43 -9.57 -18.10
CA GLU A 156 -16.81 -10.03 -17.89
C GLU A 156 -17.22 -10.05 -16.40
N ASN A 157 -16.29 -10.41 -15.50
CA ASN A 157 -16.53 -10.55 -14.06
C ASN A 157 -15.95 -9.39 -13.24
N ASP A 158 -15.51 -8.32 -13.90
CA ASP A 158 -14.90 -7.18 -13.23
C ASP A 158 -15.87 -6.01 -13.16
N LEU A 159 -15.68 -5.17 -12.17
CA LEU A 159 -16.42 -3.92 -12.01
C LEU A 159 -15.55 -2.73 -12.44
N PRO A 160 -16.16 -1.67 -12.99
CA PRO A 160 -15.43 -0.49 -13.43
C PRO A 160 -14.82 0.25 -12.22
N ASP A 161 -13.79 1.06 -12.48
CA ASP A 161 -13.06 1.81 -11.45
C ASP A 161 -13.95 2.72 -10.59
N THR A 162 -15.05 3.24 -11.14
CA THR A 162 -16.04 4.05 -10.39
C THR A 162 -16.75 3.28 -9.28
N SER A 163 -16.78 1.94 -9.30
CA SER A 163 -17.36 1.11 -8.26
C SER A 163 -16.55 1.16 -6.93
N ALA A 164 -15.31 1.64 -6.98
CA ALA A 164 -14.45 1.80 -5.82
C ALA A 164 -15.09 2.65 -4.71
N GLU A 165 -15.80 3.74 -5.08
CA GLU A 165 -16.48 4.63 -4.14
C GLU A 165 -17.54 3.92 -3.28
N PHE A 166 -18.12 2.84 -3.79
CA PHE A 166 -19.20 2.12 -3.12
C PHE A 166 -18.70 0.86 -2.40
N LEU A 167 -17.68 0.19 -2.94
CA LEU A 167 -17.27 -1.13 -2.47
C LEU A 167 -16.13 -1.06 -1.45
N ILE A 168 -15.15 -0.19 -1.67
CA ILE A 168 -13.99 -0.11 -0.79
C ILE A 168 -14.38 0.26 0.65
N PRO A 169 -15.25 1.27 0.92
CA PRO A 169 -15.61 1.62 2.30
C PRO A 169 -16.35 0.51 3.07
N GLN A 170 -16.89 -0.48 2.36
CA GLN A 170 -17.61 -1.60 2.96
C GLN A 170 -16.77 -2.87 3.05
N ALA A 171 -15.56 -2.88 2.51
CA ALA A 171 -14.69 -4.04 2.49
C ALA A 171 -14.06 -4.32 3.86
N ASP A 172 -13.84 -5.59 4.17
CA ASP A 172 -13.03 -6.01 5.31
C ASP A 172 -11.53 -6.03 4.93
N TRP A 173 -11.25 -6.36 3.66
CA TRP A 173 -9.91 -6.39 3.08
C TRP A 173 -9.89 -5.75 1.70
N VAL A 174 -8.86 -4.94 1.45
CA VAL A 174 -8.58 -4.34 0.15
C VAL A 174 -7.17 -4.73 -0.30
N PHE A 175 -7.09 -5.38 -1.47
CA PHE A 175 -5.83 -5.64 -2.15
C PHE A 175 -5.68 -4.62 -3.28
N LEU A 176 -4.81 -3.65 -3.07
CA LEU A 176 -4.62 -2.52 -3.96
C LEU A 176 -3.34 -2.70 -4.78
N THR A 177 -3.46 -2.71 -6.10
CA THR A 177 -2.28 -2.68 -6.97
C THR A 177 -1.46 -1.42 -6.77
N ALA A 178 -0.14 -1.55 -6.56
CA ALA A 178 0.75 -0.40 -6.45
C ALA A 178 0.89 0.40 -7.76
N THR A 179 0.37 -0.13 -8.87
CA THR A 179 0.20 0.60 -10.14
C THR A 179 -0.71 1.82 -9.98
N SER A 180 -1.54 1.86 -8.93
CA SER A 180 -2.35 3.01 -8.55
C SER A 180 -1.53 4.27 -8.24
N ILE A 181 -0.26 4.13 -7.84
CA ILE A 181 0.64 5.26 -7.58
C ILE A 181 1.01 5.98 -8.90
N PRO A 182 1.69 5.34 -9.89
CA PRO A 182 2.03 6.01 -11.14
C PRO A 182 0.81 6.41 -11.97
N ASN A 183 -0.34 5.70 -11.86
CA ASN A 183 -1.56 6.06 -12.56
C ASN A 183 -2.43 7.11 -11.83
N LYS A 184 -2.00 7.63 -10.68
CA LYS A 184 -2.60 8.73 -9.90
C LYS A 184 -3.90 8.40 -9.16
N THR A 185 -4.30 7.13 -9.07
CA THR A 185 -5.53 6.75 -8.32
C THR A 185 -5.28 6.42 -6.85
N PHE A 186 -4.03 6.16 -6.47
CA PHE A 186 -3.67 5.75 -5.10
C PHE A 186 -4.25 6.67 -4.00
N PRO A 187 -4.14 8.01 -4.08
CA PRO A 187 -4.60 8.87 -2.98
C PRO A 187 -6.08 8.65 -2.65
N ARG A 188 -6.93 8.61 -3.68
CA ARG A 188 -8.38 8.40 -3.47
C ARG A 188 -8.71 6.99 -3.01
N LEU A 189 -8.05 5.98 -3.55
CA LEU A 189 -8.28 4.59 -3.17
C LEU A 189 -7.82 4.31 -1.73
N ALA A 190 -6.70 4.90 -1.31
CA ALA A 190 -6.21 4.82 0.06
C ALA A 190 -7.15 5.54 1.05
N GLU A 191 -7.67 6.72 0.69
CA GLU A 191 -8.67 7.44 1.47
C GLU A 191 -9.93 6.60 1.68
N LEU A 192 -10.45 5.96 0.64
CA LEU A 192 -11.62 5.08 0.73
C LEU A 192 -11.36 3.83 1.60
N ALA A 193 -10.12 3.38 1.68
CA ALA A 193 -9.71 2.16 2.38
C ALA A 193 -9.30 2.37 3.84
N GLN A 194 -9.45 3.58 4.41
CA GLN A 194 -8.94 3.92 5.75
C GLN A 194 -9.47 3.00 6.87
N ASP A 195 -10.67 2.46 6.74
CA ASP A 195 -11.28 1.58 7.73
C ASP A 195 -11.22 0.09 7.33
N THR A 196 -10.37 -0.27 6.36
CA THR A 196 -10.17 -1.64 5.87
C THR A 196 -8.78 -2.16 6.24
N ASN A 197 -8.55 -3.48 6.05
CA ASN A 197 -7.18 -4.00 6.03
C ASN A 197 -6.62 -3.81 4.62
N LEU A 198 -5.68 -2.89 4.47
CA LEU A 198 -5.14 -2.48 3.17
C LEU A 198 -3.79 -3.15 2.88
N VAL A 199 -3.75 -3.96 1.83
CA VAL A 199 -2.55 -4.58 1.28
C VAL A 199 -2.17 -3.86 -0.02
N LEU A 200 -1.05 -3.13 -0.04
CA LEU A 200 -0.49 -2.58 -1.27
C LEU A 200 0.39 -3.64 -1.93
N MET A 201 0.08 -4.04 -3.17
CA MET A 201 0.70 -5.22 -3.75
C MET A 201 1.20 -5.06 -5.18
N GLY A 202 2.10 -5.95 -5.56
CA GLY A 202 2.65 -6.10 -6.92
C GLY A 202 4.11 -5.63 -7.05
N PRO A 203 4.75 -5.88 -8.21
CA PRO A 203 6.15 -5.49 -8.44
C PRO A 203 6.40 -3.97 -8.42
N THR A 204 5.35 -3.17 -8.52
CA THR A 204 5.42 -1.70 -8.48
C THR A 204 5.52 -1.14 -7.04
N VAL A 205 5.36 -1.96 -6.00
CA VAL A 205 5.37 -1.53 -4.58
C VAL A 205 6.69 -0.84 -4.23
N PRO A 206 6.66 0.41 -3.74
CA PRO A 206 7.81 1.02 -3.09
C PRO A 206 7.93 0.51 -1.65
N TRP A 207 9.12 0.06 -1.28
CA TRP A 207 9.36 -0.49 0.05
C TRP A 207 9.61 0.63 1.07
N LEU A 208 8.53 1.28 1.53
CA LEU A 208 8.56 2.40 2.47
C LEU A 208 7.59 2.16 3.64
N CYS A 209 8.10 2.24 4.88
CA CYS A 209 7.27 2.13 6.09
C CYS A 209 6.27 3.26 6.21
N GLU A 210 6.63 4.43 5.71
CA GLU A 210 5.84 5.65 5.78
C GLU A 210 4.51 5.55 5.02
N LEU A 211 4.35 4.53 4.17
CA LEU A 211 3.07 4.23 3.53
C LEU A 211 1.97 3.86 4.55
N SER A 212 2.34 3.51 5.78
CA SER A 212 1.37 3.36 6.88
C SER A 212 0.62 4.67 7.18
N GLU A 213 1.20 5.83 6.90
CA GLU A 213 0.53 7.14 7.05
C GLU A 213 -0.65 7.32 6.09
N PHE A 214 -0.72 6.50 5.04
CA PHE A 214 -1.82 6.43 4.08
C PHE A 214 -2.78 5.26 4.37
N GLY A 215 -2.69 4.65 5.55
CA GLY A 215 -3.53 3.52 5.93
C GLY A 215 -3.12 2.17 5.35
N VAL A 216 -1.93 2.05 4.75
CA VAL A 216 -1.42 0.78 4.26
C VAL A 216 -0.94 -0.08 5.43
N ASP A 217 -1.54 -1.25 5.62
CA ASP A 217 -1.17 -2.19 6.68
C ASP A 217 -0.03 -3.12 6.26
N PHE A 218 -0.05 -3.57 5.02
CA PHE A 218 0.91 -4.54 4.50
C PHE A 218 1.45 -4.11 3.14
N LEU A 219 2.76 -4.29 2.95
CA LEU A 219 3.38 -4.23 1.63
C LEU A 219 3.62 -5.65 1.14
N ALA A 220 3.11 -5.96 -0.04
CA ALA A 220 3.34 -7.23 -0.73
C ALA A 220 4.03 -6.96 -2.06
N GLY A 221 5.33 -6.76 -2.01
CA GLY A 221 6.16 -6.44 -3.16
C GLY A 221 7.06 -7.59 -3.59
N VAL A 222 7.92 -7.34 -4.55
CA VAL A 222 8.88 -8.33 -5.03
C VAL A 222 10.32 -7.94 -4.73
N LYS A 223 11.16 -8.96 -4.52
CA LYS A 223 12.62 -8.85 -4.63
C LYS A 223 13.05 -9.45 -5.97
N VAL A 224 13.96 -8.77 -6.66
CA VAL A 224 14.60 -9.32 -7.84
C VAL A 224 15.70 -10.28 -7.39
N THR A 225 15.56 -11.55 -7.77
CA THR A 225 16.50 -12.63 -7.41
C THR A 225 17.45 -12.98 -8.56
N ASP A 226 17.02 -12.73 -9.82
CA ASP A 226 17.84 -12.92 -11.01
C ASP A 226 17.60 -11.77 -11.99
N THR A 227 18.51 -10.79 -11.95
CA THR A 227 18.46 -9.57 -12.76
C THR A 227 18.42 -9.85 -14.27
N GLU A 228 19.26 -10.75 -14.75
CA GLU A 228 19.35 -11.01 -16.19
C GLU A 228 18.10 -11.72 -16.73
N ARG A 229 17.56 -12.66 -15.96
CA ARG A 229 16.30 -13.32 -16.33
C ARG A 229 15.12 -12.36 -16.31
N VAL A 230 15.04 -11.46 -15.34
CA VAL A 230 13.99 -10.43 -15.32
C VAL A 230 14.08 -9.54 -16.55
N LYS A 231 15.28 -9.03 -16.88
CA LYS A 231 15.53 -8.21 -18.07
C LYS A 231 15.12 -8.93 -19.34
N GLN A 232 15.57 -10.19 -19.51
CA GLN A 232 15.22 -11.00 -20.67
C GLN A 232 13.72 -11.21 -20.78
N THR A 233 13.05 -11.59 -19.69
CA THR A 233 11.59 -11.82 -19.66
C THR A 233 10.83 -10.57 -20.03
N ILE A 234 11.26 -9.39 -19.55
CA ILE A 234 10.63 -8.10 -19.87
C ILE A 234 10.86 -7.74 -21.33
N ALA A 235 12.07 -7.94 -21.85
CA ALA A 235 12.42 -7.68 -23.25
C ALA A 235 11.60 -8.54 -24.23
N GLU A 236 11.26 -9.74 -23.83
CA GLU A 236 10.44 -10.70 -24.58
C GLU A 236 8.93 -10.50 -24.39
N GLY A 237 8.52 -9.43 -23.66
CA GLY A 237 7.12 -9.09 -23.43
C GLY A 237 6.42 -9.91 -22.36
N GLY A 238 7.18 -10.60 -21.49
CA GLY A 238 6.65 -11.43 -20.41
C GLY A 238 5.83 -10.63 -19.41
N GLY A 239 4.67 -11.19 -19.02
CA GLY A 239 3.79 -10.67 -17.97
C GLY A 239 4.02 -11.42 -16.65
N THR A 240 3.14 -12.39 -16.33
CA THR A 240 3.24 -13.19 -15.10
C THR A 240 4.49 -14.09 -15.03
N ARG A 241 5.16 -14.30 -16.15
CA ARG A 241 6.38 -15.11 -16.21
C ARG A 241 7.54 -14.59 -15.36
N ILE A 242 7.58 -13.30 -15.00
CA ILE A 242 8.59 -12.79 -14.07
C ILE A 242 8.55 -13.49 -12.71
N PHE A 243 7.37 -13.95 -12.28
CA PHE A 243 7.18 -14.67 -11.00
C PHE A 243 7.67 -16.12 -11.03
N GLU A 244 7.96 -16.65 -12.21
CA GLU A 244 8.50 -18.01 -12.37
C GLU A 244 10.03 -18.03 -12.33
N THR A 245 10.68 -16.91 -12.64
CA THR A 245 12.09 -16.96 -13.03
C THR A 245 12.98 -15.84 -12.53
N GLY A 246 12.51 -14.84 -11.86
CA GLY A 246 13.41 -13.72 -11.58
C GLY A 246 13.02 -12.81 -10.44
N VAL A 247 11.82 -13.00 -9.87
CA VAL A 247 11.36 -12.27 -8.72
C VAL A 247 10.72 -13.20 -7.70
N GLU A 248 10.78 -12.80 -6.45
CA GLU A 248 10.15 -13.49 -5.33
C GLU A 248 9.28 -12.50 -4.56
N TYR A 249 8.04 -12.87 -4.25
CA TYR A 249 7.18 -12.04 -3.40
C TYR A 249 7.64 -12.05 -1.95
N HIS A 250 7.64 -10.87 -1.36
CA HIS A 250 7.91 -10.64 0.05
C HIS A 250 6.78 -9.83 0.69
N ILE A 251 6.59 -10.01 2.00
CA ILE A 251 5.63 -9.25 2.81
C ILE A 251 6.38 -8.43 3.86
N ALA A 252 5.94 -7.19 4.06
CA ALA A 252 6.26 -6.38 5.22
C ALA A 252 4.97 -5.94 5.91
N ASP A 253 4.86 -6.19 7.22
CA ASP A 253 3.82 -5.63 8.07
C ASP A 253 4.28 -4.25 8.54
N ILE A 254 3.74 -3.20 7.95
CA ILE A 254 4.06 -1.82 8.28
C ILE A 254 3.03 -1.18 9.22
N GLY A 255 1.81 -1.70 9.30
CA GLY A 255 0.76 -1.23 10.21
C GLY A 255 1.01 -1.58 11.69
N LYS A 256 2.03 -2.40 12.00
CA LYS A 256 2.42 -2.70 13.38
C LYS A 256 2.85 -1.45 14.17
N THR A 257 3.48 -0.50 13.52
CA THR A 257 3.87 0.79 14.12
C THR A 257 2.62 1.60 14.45
N GLU A 258 1.64 1.61 13.57
CA GLU A 258 0.35 2.25 13.79
C GLU A 258 -0.40 1.61 14.97
N MET A 259 -0.43 0.29 15.04
CA MET A 259 -1.04 -0.43 16.15
C MET A 259 -0.43 -0.05 17.51
N ASN A 260 0.90 0.04 17.60
CA ASN A 260 1.59 0.48 18.81
C ASN A 260 1.25 1.93 19.18
N TRP A 261 1.10 2.81 18.19
CA TRP A 261 0.67 4.18 18.39
C TRP A 261 -0.75 4.24 18.96
N TYR A 262 -1.72 3.52 18.39
CA TYR A 262 -3.09 3.46 18.93
C TYR A 262 -3.10 2.93 20.35
N GLN A 263 -2.31 1.91 20.67
CA GLN A 263 -2.22 1.40 22.03
C GLN A 263 -1.79 2.47 23.03
N THR A 264 -0.79 3.28 22.66
CA THR A 264 -0.31 4.40 23.50
C THR A 264 -1.37 5.49 23.60
N ALA A 265 -1.94 5.92 22.48
CA ALA A 265 -2.96 6.97 22.44
C ALA A 265 -4.23 6.59 23.23
N ILE A 266 -4.69 5.35 23.15
CA ILE A 266 -5.80 4.83 23.94
C ILE A 266 -5.46 4.91 25.45
N SER A 267 -4.25 4.50 25.85
CA SER A 267 -3.81 4.57 27.23
C SER A 267 -3.84 6.01 27.79
N ASP A 268 -3.36 6.97 26.98
CA ASP A 268 -3.34 8.39 27.37
C ASP A 268 -4.76 8.98 27.47
N LEU A 269 -5.63 8.65 26.51
CA LEU A 269 -7.03 9.09 26.55
C LEU A 269 -7.79 8.49 27.75
N VAL A 270 -7.56 7.22 28.07
CA VAL A 270 -8.15 6.58 29.25
C VAL A 270 -7.70 7.29 30.53
N ALA A 271 -6.41 7.58 30.69
CA ALA A 271 -5.89 8.30 31.85
C ALA A 271 -6.52 9.70 31.98
N ARG A 272 -6.65 10.45 30.88
CA ARG A 272 -7.29 11.77 30.87
C ARG A 272 -8.77 11.69 31.19
N ARG A 273 -9.48 10.71 30.64
CA ARG A 273 -10.90 10.45 30.95
C ARG A 273 -11.13 10.21 32.44
N GLU A 274 -10.30 9.35 33.05
CA GLU A 274 -10.40 9.07 34.48
C GLU A 274 -10.11 10.31 35.36
N SER A 275 -9.15 11.16 34.96
CA SER A 275 -8.90 12.44 35.61
C SER A 275 -10.12 13.36 35.55
N LEU A 276 -10.71 13.56 34.37
CA LEU A 276 -11.89 14.38 34.17
C LEU A 276 -13.13 13.87 34.92
N LYS A 277 -13.30 12.54 35.02
CA LYS A 277 -14.37 11.93 35.83
C LYS A 277 -14.19 12.23 37.31
N LYS A 278 -12.98 12.12 37.85
CA LYS A 278 -12.70 12.48 39.26
C LYS A 278 -12.99 13.97 39.53
N ASP A 279 -12.60 14.84 38.58
CA ASP A 279 -12.88 16.27 38.71
C ASP A 279 -14.40 16.55 38.64
N MET A 280 -15.13 15.83 37.80
CA MET A 280 -16.59 15.92 37.70
C MET A 280 -17.27 15.47 39.02
N ASP A 281 -16.82 14.36 39.59
CA ASP A 281 -17.34 13.84 40.86
C ASP A 281 -17.11 14.85 42.01
N LEU A 282 -15.91 15.46 42.07
CA LEU A 282 -15.58 16.50 43.02
C LEU A 282 -16.44 17.76 42.78
N TRP A 283 -16.68 18.15 41.57
CA TRP A 283 -17.52 19.29 41.20
C TRP A 283 -18.95 19.13 41.71
N TYR A 284 -19.56 17.94 41.53
CA TYR A 284 -20.90 17.64 42.05
C TYR A 284 -20.92 17.48 43.58
N ALA A 285 -19.86 16.88 44.18
CA ALA A 285 -19.73 16.75 45.64
C ALA A 285 -19.71 18.12 46.34
N ASN A 286 -19.18 19.14 45.68
CA ASN A 286 -19.20 20.55 46.16
C ASN A 286 -20.53 21.26 45.97
N LEU A 287 -21.64 20.53 45.68
CA LEU A 287 -22.98 21.02 45.51
C LEU A 287 -23.15 22.03 44.39
N ASN A 288 -22.28 22.03 43.41
CA ASN A 288 -22.44 22.88 42.20
C ASN A 288 -23.67 22.45 41.42
N LYS A 289 -24.39 23.46 40.86
CA LYS A 289 -25.61 23.23 40.07
C LYS A 289 -25.31 23.34 38.58
N GLY A 290 -26.05 22.56 37.78
CA GLY A 290 -25.93 22.60 36.34
C GLY A 290 -25.01 21.49 35.80
N ARG A 291 -24.62 21.61 34.54
CA ARG A 291 -23.75 20.65 33.85
C ARG A 291 -22.30 20.95 34.17
N TYR A 292 -21.51 19.89 34.43
CA TYR A 292 -20.07 20.02 34.62
C TYR A 292 -19.42 20.76 33.43
N PRO A 293 -18.57 21.79 33.69
CA PRO A 293 -18.04 22.64 32.61
C PRO A 293 -17.29 21.90 31.51
N ASN A 294 -16.50 20.88 31.86
CA ASN A 294 -15.71 20.10 30.93
C ASN A 294 -16.43 18.84 30.43
N TYR A 295 -17.75 18.77 30.53
CA TYR A 295 -18.53 17.61 30.09
C TYR A 295 -18.36 17.36 28.58
N HIS A 296 -18.24 18.42 27.78
CA HIS A 296 -18.01 18.32 26.33
C HIS A 296 -16.67 17.62 26.04
N GLU A 297 -15.64 17.89 26.83
CA GLU A 297 -14.35 17.23 26.69
C GLU A 297 -14.46 15.73 26.97
N LEU A 298 -15.22 15.31 28.00
CA LEU A 298 -15.49 13.89 28.24
C LEU A 298 -16.19 13.22 27.05
N GLN A 299 -17.16 13.88 26.44
CA GLN A 299 -17.85 13.34 25.26
C GLN A 299 -16.90 13.18 24.07
N ASN A 300 -16.00 14.15 23.85
CA ASN A 300 -15.01 14.07 22.77
C ASN A 300 -14.04 12.92 23.01
N ILE A 301 -13.55 12.76 24.24
CA ILE A 301 -12.67 11.64 24.60
C ILE A 301 -13.36 10.29 24.43
N ASP A 302 -14.64 10.16 24.84
CA ASP A 302 -15.41 8.92 24.64
C ASP A 302 -15.56 8.58 23.14
N HIS A 303 -15.76 9.59 22.30
CA HIS A 303 -15.84 9.42 20.86
C HIS A 303 -14.48 8.98 20.27
N GLU A 304 -13.39 9.68 20.61
CA GLU A 304 -12.04 9.34 20.15
C GLU A 304 -11.63 7.93 20.59
N LEU A 305 -11.90 7.54 21.85
CA LEU A 305 -11.66 6.21 22.36
C LEU A 305 -12.41 5.14 21.53
N SER A 306 -13.67 5.38 21.19
CA SER A 306 -14.45 4.43 20.37
C SER A 306 -13.84 4.24 18.98
N VAL A 307 -13.37 5.32 18.35
CA VAL A 307 -12.73 5.27 17.04
C VAL A 307 -11.38 4.54 17.11
N PHE A 308 -10.55 4.91 18.09
CA PHE A 308 -9.20 4.33 18.23
C PHE A 308 -9.24 2.85 18.62
N ASP A 309 -10.16 2.46 19.52
CA ASP A 309 -10.33 1.07 19.92
C ASP A 309 -10.80 0.19 18.74
N SER A 310 -11.72 0.70 17.93
CA SER A 310 -12.19 0.01 16.72
C SER A 310 -11.05 -0.21 15.71
N ARG A 311 -10.21 0.81 15.49
CA ARG A 311 -9.04 0.72 14.61
C ARG A 311 -7.97 -0.20 15.15
N PHE A 312 -7.64 -0.08 16.44
CA PHE A 312 -6.69 -0.97 17.10
C PHE A 312 -7.15 -2.43 17.01
N LYS A 313 -8.43 -2.70 17.28
CA LYS A 313 -9.00 -4.03 17.17
C LYS A 313 -8.90 -4.59 15.75
N ARG A 314 -9.19 -3.81 14.72
CA ARG A 314 -9.01 -4.21 13.32
C ARG A 314 -7.56 -4.63 13.03
N LEU A 315 -6.61 -3.78 13.42
CA LEU A 315 -5.17 -4.04 13.25
C LEU A 315 -4.71 -5.28 14.02
N TRP A 316 -5.24 -5.48 15.23
CA TRP A 316 -4.97 -6.64 16.06
C TRP A 316 -5.54 -7.93 15.44
N ASP A 317 -6.81 -7.92 15.04
CA ASP A 317 -7.48 -9.08 14.44
C ASP A 317 -6.81 -9.51 13.13
N ALA A 318 -6.31 -8.56 12.35
CA ALA A 318 -5.57 -8.83 11.12
C ALA A 318 -4.24 -9.58 11.39
N ARG A 319 -3.69 -9.49 12.59
CA ARG A 319 -2.38 -10.04 12.99
C ARG A 319 -2.47 -11.26 13.90
N SER A 320 -3.51 -11.33 14.76
CA SER A 320 -3.63 -12.37 15.78
C SER A 320 -3.84 -13.79 15.21
N ASN A 321 -4.31 -13.92 13.97
CA ASN A 321 -4.45 -15.21 13.30
C ASN A 321 -3.15 -15.74 12.66
N PHE A 322 -2.02 -15.06 12.85
CA PHE A 322 -0.72 -15.53 12.36
C PHE A 322 -0.14 -16.68 13.18
N ASP A 323 -0.48 -16.74 14.47
CA ASP A 323 0.08 -17.72 15.41
C ASP A 323 -0.62 -19.10 15.36
N ILE A 324 -1.64 -19.28 14.50
CA ILE A 324 -2.43 -20.51 14.44
C ILE A 324 -2.09 -21.38 13.20
N ALA A 325 -1.18 -20.94 12.34
CA ALA A 325 -0.78 -21.62 11.12
C ALA A 325 0.73 -21.96 11.10
N VAL A 326 1.22 -22.61 12.15
CA VAL A 326 2.49 -23.34 12.12
C VAL A 326 2.21 -24.80 12.44
#